data_b80c5f1491a13c018193e4d0c1438ded
#
_entry.id   b80c5f1491a13c018193e4d0c1438ded
#
_cell.length_a   1.000
_cell.length_b   1.000
_cell.length_c   1.000
_cell.angle_alpha   90.00
_cell.angle_beta   90.00
_cell.angle_gamma   90.00
#
_symmetry.space_group_name_H-M   'P 1'
#
loop_
_entity.id
_entity.type
_entity.pdbx_description
1 polymer ?
#
loop_
_entity_poly.entity_id
_entity_poly.type
_entity_poly.pdbx_seq_one_letter_code
_entity_poly.pdbx_strand_id
1 'polypeptide(L)'
;MLLVKLGGSVLTVKGEGHYREPRPEAIHRLAAEMAPHAEGLAVIHGAGSYGHTLAKEHGLREGQVRPEQIPAATQVHRDVRILNGLVVEALLEVHIPAVAVSTSEVVRFEDGRVVWFDKRPFRDHLRLGHVPVTFGDVVRDTKRSFTICSGDDLLVQLAQEFRPDLAVAVTAVDGVYDREGGRLLETVDRAVLPRIDFASFGEGDATGTMREKLEKMLEVARHAKRTLIIGGAPGRLADALAGKDVPGTRVLGG
;
A
#
# COMPACT_ATOMS: atom_id res chain seq x y z
N MET A 1 13.79 3.01 11.51
CA MET A 1 12.99 2.07 10.71
C MET A 1 12.43 2.78 9.48
N LEU A 2 12.42 2.11 8.34
CA LEU A 2 11.84 2.59 7.08
C LEU A 2 10.57 1.78 6.76
N LEU A 3 9.53 2.45 6.28
CA LEU A 3 8.28 1.84 5.91
C LEU A 3 7.93 2.25 4.47
N VAL A 4 7.96 1.30 3.55
CA VAL A 4 7.72 1.54 2.13
C VAL A 4 6.44 0.85 1.69
N LYS A 5 5.52 1.62 1.11
CA LYS A 5 4.33 1.08 0.45
C LYS A 5 4.45 1.24 -1.07
N LEU A 6 4.46 0.12 -1.77
CA LEU A 6 4.41 0.05 -3.23
C LEU A 6 2.94 0.00 -3.70
N GLY A 7 2.48 1.02 -4.39
CA GLY A 7 1.13 1.06 -4.94
C GLY A 7 0.90 -0.07 -5.96
N GLY A 8 -0.26 -0.72 -5.92
CA GLY A 8 -0.57 -1.79 -6.88
C GLY A 8 -0.48 -1.34 -8.35
N SER A 9 -0.78 -0.07 -8.63
CA SER A 9 -0.65 0.53 -9.98
C SER A 9 0.79 0.74 -10.45
N VAL A 10 1.77 0.69 -9.54
CA VAL A 10 3.19 0.73 -9.89
C VAL A 10 3.69 -0.67 -10.27
N LEU A 11 3.17 -1.69 -9.56
CA LEU A 11 3.59 -3.09 -9.71
C LEU A 11 2.85 -3.84 -10.81
N THR A 12 1.68 -3.34 -11.23
CA THR A 12 0.80 -4.04 -12.19
C THR A 12 0.24 -3.08 -13.23
N VAL A 13 -0.11 -3.61 -14.39
CA VAL A 13 -0.83 -2.85 -15.42
C VAL A 13 -2.28 -2.65 -14.97
N LYS A 14 -2.80 -1.43 -15.12
CA LYS A 14 -4.21 -1.07 -14.86
C LYS A 14 -4.97 -0.90 -16.18
N GLY A 15 -6.26 -1.19 -16.15
CA GLY A 15 -7.18 -0.95 -17.27
C GLY A 15 -8.09 -2.15 -17.52
N GLU A 16 -9.11 -1.95 -18.36
CA GLU A 16 -9.96 -3.05 -18.84
C GLU A 16 -9.15 -4.07 -19.61
N GLY A 17 -9.39 -5.36 -19.37
CA GLY A 17 -8.66 -6.46 -19.98
C GLY A 17 -7.33 -6.84 -19.28
N HIS A 18 -6.81 -6.03 -18.38
CA HIS A 18 -5.58 -6.32 -17.65
C HIS A 18 -5.87 -7.00 -16.31
N TYR A 19 -5.92 -8.32 -16.33
CA TYR A 19 -6.09 -9.14 -15.15
C TYR A 19 -4.81 -9.92 -14.85
N ARG A 20 -4.32 -9.80 -13.62
CA ARG A 20 -3.08 -10.45 -13.15
C ARG A 20 -1.86 -10.15 -14.03
N GLU A 21 -1.74 -8.91 -14.47
CA GLU A 21 -0.62 -8.48 -15.30
C GLU A 21 0.40 -7.71 -14.48
N PRO A 22 1.55 -8.31 -14.10
CA PRO A 22 2.60 -7.65 -13.35
C PRO A 22 3.42 -6.73 -14.26
N ARG A 23 4.21 -5.85 -13.65
CA ARG A 23 5.26 -5.05 -14.27
C ARG A 23 6.64 -5.51 -13.75
N PRO A 24 7.20 -6.59 -14.26
CA PRO A 24 8.43 -7.19 -13.72
C PRO A 24 9.58 -6.20 -13.61
N GLU A 25 9.80 -5.38 -14.65
CA GLU A 25 10.90 -4.39 -14.66
C GLU A 25 10.73 -3.36 -13.54
N ALA A 26 9.49 -2.94 -13.24
CA ALA A 26 9.21 -2.02 -12.14
C ALA A 26 9.43 -2.69 -10.78
N ILE A 27 9.02 -3.95 -10.62
CA ILE A 27 9.19 -4.73 -9.39
C ILE A 27 10.68 -4.92 -9.10
N HIS A 28 11.48 -5.41 -10.06
CA HIS A 28 12.92 -5.62 -9.89
C HIS A 28 13.68 -4.31 -9.66
N ARG A 29 13.34 -3.25 -10.38
CA ARG A 29 13.94 -1.94 -10.18
C ARG A 29 13.68 -1.38 -8.78
N LEU A 30 12.43 -1.43 -8.31
CA LEU A 30 12.08 -0.95 -6.97
C LEU A 30 12.76 -1.79 -5.88
N ALA A 31 12.89 -3.10 -6.08
CA ALA A 31 13.67 -3.96 -5.18
C ALA A 31 15.15 -3.52 -5.13
N ALA A 32 15.78 -3.28 -6.29
CA ALA A 32 17.15 -2.79 -6.36
C ALA A 32 17.34 -1.41 -5.69
N GLU A 33 16.36 -0.50 -5.84
CA GLU A 33 16.37 0.80 -5.18
C GLU A 33 16.27 0.71 -3.64
N MET A 34 15.65 -0.34 -3.11
CA MET A 34 15.55 -0.59 -1.66
C MET A 34 16.78 -1.29 -1.08
N ALA A 35 17.57 -2.00 -1.88
CA ALA A 35 18.65 -2.85 -1.41
C ALA A 35 19.69 -2.15 -0.51
N PRO A 36 20.15 -0.91 -0.79
CA PRO A 36 21.07 -0.20 0.09
C PRO A 36 20.47 0.19 1.45
N HIS A 37 19.17 0.05 1.62
CA HIS A 37 18.41 0.52 2.79
C HIS A 37 17.60 -0.61 3.45
N ALA A 38 18.02 -1.87 3.29
CA ALA A 38 17.29 -3.04 3.78
C ALA A 38 17.22 -3.13 5.31
N GLU A 39 18.18 -2.56 6.03
CA GLU A 39 18.21 -2.60 7.50
C GLU A 39 17.02 -1.81 8.09
N GLY A 40 16.22 -2.51 8.90
CA GLY A 40 15.04 -1.92 9.52
C GLY A 40 13.94 -1.50 8.52
N LEU A 41 13.92 -2.10 7.33
CA LEU A 41 12.90 -1.90 6.30
C LEU A 41 11.71 -2.84 6.51
N ALA A 42 10.50 -2.33 6.33
CA ALA A 42 9.30 -3.14 6.09
C ALA A 42 8.61 -2.66 4.81
N VAL A 43 8.10 -3.62 4.04
CA VAL A 43 7.47 -3.36 2.75
C VAL A 43 5.99 -3.73 2.79
N ILE A 44 5.16 -2.88 2.21
CA ILE A 44 3.74 -3.12 1.98
C ILE A 44 3.49 -3.00 0.49
N HIS A 45 2.60 -3.81 -0.08
CA HIS A 45 2.16 -3.53 -1.43
C HIS A 45 0.65 -3.62 -1.62
N GLY A 46 0.14 -2.90 -2.62
CA GLY A 46 -1.25 -2.96 -3.03
C GLY A 46 -1.52 -4.17 -3.92
N ALA A 47 -2.79 -4.54 -4.06
CA ALA A 47 -3.21 -5.69 -4.86
C ALA A 47 -3.11 -5.47 -6.38
N GLY A 48 -3.19 -4.23 -6.85
CA GLY A 48 -3.16 -3.93 -8.29
C GLY A 48 -4.20 -4.72 -9.10
N SER A 49 -3.85 -5.14 -10.32
CA SER A 49 -4.72 -5.94 -11.18
C SER A 49 -4.95 -7.38 -10.68
N TYR A 50 -4.24 -7.80 -9.63
CA TYR A 50 -4.44 -9.10 -8.98
C TYR A 50 -5.61 -9.13 -8.00
N GLY A 51 -6.15 -7.97 -7.62
CA GLY A 51 -7.25 -7.89 -6.66
C GLY A 51 -8.32 -6.86 -7.00
N HIS A 52 -7.94 -5.66 -7.48
CA HIS A 52 -8.87 -4.54 -7.61
C HIS A 52 -10.02 -4.80 -8.59
N THR A 53 -9.74 -5.42 -9.74
CA THR A 53 -10.75 -5.67 -10.77
C THR A 53 -11.88 -6.55 -10.22
N LEU A 54 -11.56 -7.75 -9.75
CA LEU A 54 -12.54 -8.66 -9.16
C LEU A 54 -13.20 -8.10 -7.90
N ALA A 55 -12.43 -7.42 -7.05
CA ALA A 55 -12.98 -6.83 -5.83
C ALA A 55 -14.02 -5.74 -6.13
N LYS A 56 -13.80 -4.92 -7.16
CA LYS A 56 -14.75 -3.90 -7.61
C LYS A 56 -15.97 -4.54 -8.29
N GLU A 57 -15.75 -5.46 -9.23
CA GLU A 57 -16.79 -6.16 -9.98
C GLU A 57 -17.79 -6.87 -9.06
N HIS A 58 -17.29 -7.51 -8.02
CA HIS A 58 -18.10 -8.29 -7.08
C HIS A 58 -18.47 -7.55 -5.79
N GLY A 59 -18.07 -6.27 -5.61
CA GLY A 59 -18.39 -5.47 -4.42
C GLY A 59 -17.83 -6.06 -3.13
N LEU A 60 -16.62 -6.64 -3.15
CA LEU A 60 -16.07 -7.39 -2.03
C LEU A 60 -15.76 -6.53 -0.79
N ARG A 61 -15.62 -5.21 -0.96
CA ARG A 61 -15.40 -4.28 0.15
C ARG A 61 -16.58 -4.22 1.13
N GLU A 62 -17.79 -4.42 0.61
CA GLU A 62 -19.02 -4.40 1.40
C GLU A 62 -19.23 -5.68 2.20
N GLY A 63 -18.41 -6.69 1.97
CA GLY A 63 -18.51 -8.00 2.60
C GLY A 63 -19.40 -8.97 1.83
N GLN A 64 -19.77 -10.06 2.49
CA GLN A 64 -20.62 -11.07 1.91
C GLN A 64 -22.10 -10.66 1.97
N VAL A 65 -22.61 -10.14 0.86
CA VAL A 65 -24.03 -9.83 0.66
C VAL A 65 -24.72 -10.96 -0.13
N ARG A 66 -23.98 -11.65 -0.98
CA ARG A 66 -24.46 -12.74 -1.85
C ARG A 66 -23.48 -13.91 -1.88
N PRO A 67 -23.96 -15.17 -2.04
CA PRO A 67 -23.08 -16.35 -2.07
C PRO A 67 -22.01 -16.31 -3.17
N GLU A 68 -22.34 -15.70 -4.32
CA GLU A 68 -21.44 -15.60 -5.49
C GLU A 68 -20.18 -14.78 -5.24
N GLN A 69 -20.16 -13.99 -4.16
CA GLN A 69 -18.97 -13.25 -3.77
C GLN A 69 -17.88 -14.13 -3.14
N ILE A 70 -18.23 -15.32 -2.60
CA ILE A 70 -17.26 -16.23 -1.97
C ILE A 70 -16.20 -16.70 -2.97
N PRO A 71 -16.54 -17.25 -4.16
CA PRO A 71 -15.54 -17.62 -5.16
C PRO A 71 -14.64 -16.45 -5.57
N ALA A 72 -15.22 -15.25 -5.79
CA ALA A 72 -14.45 -14.06 -6.16
C ALA A 72 -13.49 -13.64 -5.04
N ALA A 73 -13.94 -13.62 -3.79
CA ALA A 73 -13.10 -13.33 -2.63
C ALA A 73 -11.96 -14.34 -2.49
N THR A 74 -12.24 -15.64 -2.68
CA THR A 74 -11.23 -16.71 -2.66
C THR A 74 -10.21 -16.51 -3.79
N GLN A 75 -10.65 -16.10 -4.97
CA GLN A 75 -9.77 -15.87 -6.09
C GLN A 75 -8.86 -14.65 -5.86
N VAL A 76 -9.40 -13.53 -5.38
CA VAL A 76 -8.59 -12.36 -4.99
C VAL A 76 -7.55 -12.74 -3.95
N HIS A 77 -7.97 -13.46 -2.90
CA HIS A 77 -7.08 -13.94 -1.85
C HIS A 77 -5.90 -14.80 -2.37
N ARG A 78 -6.16 -15.69 -3.33
CA ARG A 78 -5.12 -16.48 -4.01
C ARG A 78 -4.20 -15.57 -4.85
N ASP A 79 -4.78 -14.69 -5.64
CA ASP A 79 -4.06 -13.95 -6.67
C ASP A 79 -3.13 -12.88 -6.07
N VAL A 80 -3.53 -12.19 -5.00
CA VAL A 80 -2.64 -11.23 -4.32
C VAL A 80 -1.42 -11.92 -3.70
N ARG A 81 -1.51 -13.20 -3.35
CA ARG A 81 -0.36 -14.00 -2.90
C ARG A 81 0.62 -14.31 -4.02
N ILE A 82 0.12 -14.49 -5.24
CA ILE A 82 0.99 -14.65 -6.42
C ILE A 82 1.78 -13.35 -6.64
N LEU A 83 1.12 -12.18 -6.59
CA LEU A 83 1.83 -10.90 -6.69
C LEU A 83 2.84 -10.71 -5.55
N ASN A 84 2.47 -11.10 -4.32
CA ASN A 84 3.40 -11.05 -3.19
C ASN A 84 4.63 -11.93 -3.42
N GLY A 85 4.45 -13.13 -3.96
CA GLY A 85 5.55 -14.01 -4.36
C GLY A 85 6.53 -13.32 -5.31
N LEU A 86 6.02 -12.64 -6.35
CA LEU A 86 6.87 -11.90 -7.30
C LEU A 86 7.64 -10.75 -6.63
N VAL A 87 7.01 -10.05 -5.69
CA VAL A 87 7.68 -8.97 -4.95
C VAL A 87 8.76 -9.52 -4.02
N VAL A 88 8.47 -10.58 -3.28
CA VAL A 88 9.44 -11.23 -2.37
C VAL A 88 10.62 -11.81 -3.16
N GLU A 89 10.36 -12.48 -4.28
CA GLU A 89 11.41 -13.03 -5.14
C GLU A 89 12.35 -11.94 -5.66
N ALA A 90 11.83 -10.84 -6.18
CA ALA A 90 12.63 -9.71 -6.63
C ALA A 90 13.47 -9.08 -5.51
N LEU A 91 12.97 -9.05 -4.28
CA LEU A 91 13.74 -8.59 -3.11
C LEU A 91 14.87 -9.57 -2.76
N LEU A 92 14.61 -10.87 -2.82
CA LEU A 92 15.62 -11.91 -2.56
C LEU A 92 16.74 -11.90 -3.63
N GLU A 93 16.41 -11.67 -4.89
CA GLU A 93 17.39 -11.57 -5.99
C GLU A 93 18.40 -10.44 -5.79
N VAL A 94 18.01 -9.36 -5.10
CA VAL A 94 18.90 -8.26 -4.72
C VAL A 94 19.45 -8.39 -3.29
N HIS A 95 19.45 -9.60 -2.74
CA HIS A 95 19.97 -9.97 -1.42
C HIS A 95 19.28 -9.29 -0.24
N ILE A 96 18.04 -8.83 -0.39
CA ILE A 96 17.20 -8.41 0.74
C ILE A 96 16.56 -9.66 1.36
N PRO A 97 16.75 -9.95 2.66
CA PRO A 97 16.17 -11.14 3.31
C PRO A 97 14.68 -10.95 3.57
N ALA A 98 13.89 -10.91 2.49
CA ALA A 98 12.46 -10.64 2.51
C ALA A 98 11.65 -11.86 2.97
N VAL A 99 10.65 -11.63 3.83
CA VAL A 99 9.73 -12.66 4.34
C VAL A 99 8.28 -12.18 4.21
N ALA A 100 7.43 -12.99 3.58
CA ALA A 100 6.01 -12.68 3.46
C ALA A 100 5.30 -12.78 4.82
N VAL A 101 4.51 -11.76 5.17
CA VAL A 101 3.59 -11.75 6.31
C VAL A 101 2.17 -11.64 5.76
N SER A 102 1.41 -12.74 5.87
CA SER A 102 0.06 -12.84 5.31
C SER A 102 -0.93 -11.96 6.07
N THR A 103 -1.52 -10.99 5.39
CA THR A 103 -2.46 -10.03 5.99
C THR A 103 -3.66 -10.71 6.63
N SER A 104 -4.23 -11.73 5.98
CA SER A 104 -5.39 -12.46 6.50
C SER A 104 -5.13 -13.21 7.81
N GLU A 105 -3.86 -13.50 8.12
CA GLU A 105 -3.49 -14.15 9.38
C GLU A 105 -3.30 -13.16 10.53
N VAL A 106 -2.88 -11.93 10.21
CA VAL A 106 -2.49 -10.94 11.22
C VAL A 106 -3.51 -9.82 11.42
N VAL A 107 -4.58 -9.75 10.61
CA VAL A 107 -5.59 -8.67 10.69
C VAL A 107 -6.99 -9.24 10.85
N ARG A 108 -7.83 -8.59 11.68
CA ARG A 108 -9.28 -8.85 11.80
C ARG A 108 -10.02 -7.53 11.73
N PHE A 109 -11.15 -7.57 11.07
CA PHE A 109 -12.07 -6.46 10.94
C PHE A 109 -13.39 -6.72 11.66
N GLU A 110 -14.05 -5.66 12.03
CA GLU A 110 -15.45 -5.62 12.41
C GLU A 110 -16.11 -4.44 11.73
N ASP A 111 -17.15 -4.71 10.97
CA ASP A 111 -17.90 -3.71 10.21
C ASP A 111 -17.02 -2.76 9.38
N GLY A 112 -16.04 -3.32 8.65
CA GLY A 112 -15.12 -2.59 7.79
C GLY A 112 -14.03 -1.81 8.52
N ARG A 113 -13.84 -2.02 9.83
CA ARG A 113 -12.79 -1.36 10.63
C ARG A 113 -11.83 -2.39 11.21
N VAL A 114 -10.55 -2.06 11.27
CA VAL A 114 -9.55 -2.90 11.93
C VAL A 114 -9.83 -2.93 13.43
N VAL A 115 -10.07 -4.11 13.99
CA VAL A 115 -10.28 -4.31 15.44
C VAL A 115 -9.16 -5.10 16.09
N TRP A 116 -8.37 -5.80 15.29
CA TRP A 116 -7.21 -6.52 15.78
C TRP A 116 -6.12 -6.60 14.70
N PHE A 117 -4.88 -6.38 15.12
CA PHE A 117 -3.69 -6.50 14.27
C PHE A 117 -2.55 -7.11 15.08
N ASP A 118 -2.12 -8.33 14.70
CA ASP A 118 -0.96 -8.97 15.31
C ASP A 118 0.34 -8.42 14.69
N LYS A 119 1.04 -7.61 15.47
CA LYS A 119 2.28 -6.94 15.07
C LYS A 119 3.54 -7.76 15.43
N ARG A 120 3.37 -8.89 16.16
CA ARG A 120 4.48 -9.74 16.60
C ARG A 120 5.30 -10.29 15.42
N PRO A 121 4.70 -10.85 14.34
CA PRO A 121 5.48 -11.34 13.21
C PRO A 121 6.39 -10.26 12.60
N PHE A 122 5.90 -9.03 12.46
CA PHE A 122 6.70 -7.93 11.94
C PHE A 122 7.88 -7.59 12.86
N ARG A 123 7.62 -7.51 14.16
CA ARG A 123 8.65 -7.21 15.18
C ARG A 123 9.74 -8.29 15.23
N ASP A 124 9.32 -9.55 15.17
CA ASP A 124 10.23 -10.69 15.25
C ASP A 124 11.10 -10.79 13.99
N HIS A 125 10.52 -10.62 12.80
CA HIS A 125 11.28 -10.58 11.56
C HIS A 125 12.28 -9.42 11.52
N LEU A 126 11.87 -8.21 11.91
CA LEU A 126 12.76 -7.06 11.98
C LEU A 126 13.94 -7.27 12.95
N ARG A 127 13.70 -7.92 14.10
CA ARG A 127 14.76 -8.25 15.07
C ARG A 127 15.77 -9.28 14.53
N LEU A 128 15.31 -10.17 13.66
CA LEU A 128 16.15 -11.16 12.99
C LEU A 128 16.91 -10.59 11.78
N GLY A 129 16.71 -9.32 11.46
CA GLY A 129 17.29 -8.69 10.27
C GLY A 129 16.55 -8.99 8.98
N HIS A 130 15.37 -9.63 9.04
CA HIS A 130 14.51 -9.83 7.86
C HIS A 130 13.74 -8.56 7.51
N VAL A 131 13.34 -8.47 6.26
CA VAL A 131 12.42 -7.46 5.74
C VAL A 131 11.01 -8.07 5.62
N PRO A 132 10.07 -7.79 6.53
CA PRO A 132 8.71 -8.28 6.42
C PRO A 132 7.99 -7.58 5.26
N VAL A 133 7.33 -8.38 4.41
CA VAL A 133 6.55 -7.93 3.26
C VAL A 133 5.09 -8.32 3.47
N THR A 134 4.19 -7.34 3.55
CA THR A 134 2.75 -7.56 3.66
C THR A 134 1.99 -6.89 2.53
N PHE A 135 0.71 -7.19 2.34
CA PHE A 135 -0.02 -6.80 1.15
C PHE A 135 -1.52 -6.66 1.38
N GLY A 136 -2.18 -5.84 0.56
CA GLY A 136 -3.64 -5.74 0.56
C GLY A 136 -4.29 -7.08 0.20
N ASP A 137 -5.29 -7.51 0.99
CA ASP A 137 -5.90 -8.84 0.87
C ASP A 137 -7.37 -8.82 1.29
N VAL A 138 -8.08 -9.91 0.99
CA VAL A 138 -9.36 -10.24 1.62
C VAL A 138 -9.08 -10.74 3.04
N VAL A 139 -9.74 -10.16 4.01
CA VAL A 139 -9.56 -10.48 5.43
C VAL A 139 -10.91 -10.81 6.08
N ARG A 140 -10.86 -11.51 7.20
CA ARG A 140 -12.05 -11.83 7.99
C ARG A 140 -12.63 -10.56 8.63
N ASP A 141 -13.95 -10.38 8.48
CA ASP A 141 -14.74 -9.36 9.15
C ASP A 141 -15.86 -10.05 9.97
N THR A 142 -15.98 -9.73 11.25
CA THR A 142 -16.91 -10.42 12.17
C THR A 142 -18.37 -10.07 11.90
N LYS A 143 -18.66 -8.95 11.23
CA LYS A 143 -20.03 -8.52 10.86
C LYS A 143 -20.36 -8.76 9.40
N ARG A 144 -19.35 -8.66 8.52
CA ARG A 144 -19.50 -8.73 7.05
C ARG A 144 -19.00 -10.04 6.46
N SER A 145 -18.62 -11.03 7.29
CA SER A 145 -17.93 -12.28 6.95
C SER A 145 -16.51 -12.05 6.44
N PHE A 146 -16.32 -11.19 5.45
CA PHE A 146 -15.02 -10.71 4.97
C PHE A 146 -15.11 -9.24 4.53
N THR A 147 -13.96 -8.62 4.34
CA THR A 147 -13.82 -7.31 3.70
C THR A 147 -12.44 -7.21 3.04
N ILE A 148 -12.14 -6.07 2.42
CA ILE A 148 -10.82 -5.78 1.85
C ILE A 148 -10.00 -4.96 2.86
N CYS A 149 -8.85 -5.51 3.27
CA CYS A 149 -7.80 -4.75 3.93
C CYS A 149 -6.87 -4.16 2.86
N SER A 150 -6.82 -2.85 2.76
CA SER A 150 -5.97 -2.19 1.78
C SER A 150 -4.53 -2.06 2.29
N GLY A 151 -3.56 -1.88 1.37
CA GLY A 151 -2.18 -1.54 1.76
C GLY A 151 -2.08 -0.21 2.52
N ASP A 152 -3.06 0.70 2.36
CA ASP A 152 -3.12 1.96 3.12
C ASP A 152 -3.56 1.72 4.58
N ASP A 153 -4.48 0.76 4.83
CA ASP A 153 -4.83 0.33 6.19
C ASP A 153 -3.62 -0.24 6.92
N LEU A 154 -2.87 -1.12 6.25
CA LEU A 154 -1.65 -1.72 6.79
C LEU A 154 -0.58 -0.67 7.08
N LEU A 155 -0.40 0.31 6.19
CA LEU A 155 0.55 1.40 6.36
C LEU A 155 0.25 2.21 7.63
N VAL A 156 -1.03 2.54 7.88
CA VAL A 156 -1.47 3.22 9.11
C VAL A 156 -1.13 2.37 10.34
N GLN A 157 -1.53 1.09 10.33
CA GLN A 157 -1.33 0.20 11.47
C GLN A 157 0.15 -0.01 11.82
N LEU A 158 1.01 -0.16 10.80
CA LEU A 158 2.45 -0.32 11.01
C LEU A 158 3.11 1.00 11.42
N ALA A 159 2.68 2.13 10.90
CA ALA A 159 3.18 3.44 11.33
C ALA A 159 2.83 3.74 12.78
N GLN A 160 1.61 3.42 13.23
CA GLN A 160 1.18 3.56 14.63
C GLN A 160 2.05 2.74 15.58
N GLU A 161 2.36 1.50 15.22
CA GLU A 161 3.17 0.61 16.05
C GLU A 161 4.64 0.98 16.09
N PHE A 162 5.24 1.17 14.90
CA PHE A 162 6.69 1.22 14.77
C PHE A 162 7.27 2.64 14.72
N ARG A 163 6.42 3.66 14.56
CA ARG A 163 6.82 5.08 14.48
C ARG A 163 8.06 5.28 13.59
N PRO A 164 7.96 4.97 12.29
CA PRO A 164 9.11 4.95 11.40
C PRO A 164 9.75 6.34 11.26
N ASP A 165 11.05 6.36 10.99
CA ASP A 165 11.76 7.60 10.64
C ASP A 165 11.27 8.13 9.29
N LEU A 166 10.94 7.21 8.36
CA LEU A 166 10.42 7.54 7.05
C LEU A 166 9.32 6.55 6.65
N ALA A 167 8.18 7.07 6.25
CA ALA A 167 7.12 6.34 5.56
C ALA A 167 6.98 6.89 4.13
N VAL A 168 7.11 6.01 3.12
CA VAL A 168 7.01 6.37 1.71
C VAL A 168 5.90 5.58 1.04
N ALA A 169 4.97 6.28 0.39
CA ALA A 169 4.01 5.67 -0.53
C ALA A 169 4.43 5.94 -1.98
N VAL A 170 4.81 4.88 -2.69
CA VAL A 170 5.15 4.94 -4.12
C VAL A 170 3.88 4.72 -4.94
N THR A 171 3.56 5.66 -5.82
CA THR A 171 2.32 5.70 -6.60
C THR A 171 2.60 5.81 -8.11
N ALA A 172 1.56 5.66 -8.94
CA ALA A 172 1.68 5.83 -10.39
C ALA A 172 1.77 7.31 -10.80
N VAL A 173 1.45 8.23 -9.91
CA VAL A 173 1.52 9.67 -10.11
C VAL A 173 2.58 10.26 -9.18
N ASP A 174 3.08 11.45 -9.48
CA ASP A 174 4.23 12.04 -8.78
C ASP A 174 3.94 12.42 -7.32
N GLY A 175 2.68 12.55 -6.94
CA GLY A 175 2.26 12.92 -5.59
C GLY A 175 0.78 13.32 -5.57
N VAL A 176 0.41 14.24 -4.69
CA VAL A 176 -0.95 14.78 -4.57
C VAL A 176 -1.10 16.03 -5.43
N TYR A 177 -2.11 16.07 -6.28
CA TYR A 177 -2.46 17.22 -7.10
C TYR A 177 -3.65 17.96 -6.49
N ASP A 178 -3.76 19.27 -6.73
CA ASP A 178 -4.90 20.07 -6.28
C ASP A 178 -6.21 19.70 -7.01
N ARG A 179 -6.10 19.16 -8.22
CA ARG A 179 -7.16 18.58 -9.06
C ARG A 179 -6.55 17.65 -10.11
N GLU A 180 -7.35 16.90 -10.85
CA GLU A 180 -6.85 16.09 -11.96
C GLU A 180 -6.18 16.97 -13.01
N GLY A 181 -4.94 16.62 -13.41
CA GLY A 181 -4.13 17.40 -14.35
C GLY A 181 -3.70 18.78 -13.82
N GLY A 182 -3.93 19.07 -12.55
CA GLY A 182 -3.58 20.34 -11.90
C GLY A 182 -2.14 20.43 -11.43
N ARG A 183 -1.91 21.24 -10.41
CA ARG A 183 -0.58 21.46 -9.82
C ARG A 183 -0.26 20.42 -8.76
N LEU A 184 0.95 19.86 -8.80
CA LEU A 184 1.49 19.03 -7.74
C LEU A 184 1.66 19.85 -6.45
N LEU A 185 1.12 19.33 -5.35
CA LEU A 185 1.25 19.94 -4.03
C LEU A 185 2.51 19.39 -3.35
N GLU A 186 3.50 20.26 -3.13
CA GLU A 186 4.75 19.89 -2.46
C GLU A 186 4.52 19.44 -1.00
N THR A 187 3.53 20.05 -0.35
CA THR A 187 3.18 19.74 1.04
C THR A 187 1.68 19.71 1.21
N VAL A 188 1.21 18.71 1.97
CA VAL A 188 -0.21 18.56 2.33
C VAL A 188 -0.33 18.27 3.82
N ASP A 189 -1.24 19.00 4.46
CA ASP A 189 -1.72 18.79 5.82
C ASP A 189 -3.28 18.76 5.85
N ARG A 190 -3.87 18.66 7.04
CA ARG A 190 -5.33 18.67 7.18
C ARG A 190 -5.98 19.98 6.71
N ALA A 191 -5.28 21.11 6.77
CA ALA A 191 -5.81 22.42 6.35
C ALA A 191 -5.85 22.56 4.81
N VAL A 192 -5.07 21.78 4.09
CA VAL A 192 -5.07 21.75 2.62
C VAL A 192 -6.20 20.89 2.05
N LEU A 193 -6.68 19.86 2.77
CA LEU A 193 -7.72 18.94 2.27
C LEU A 193 -8.94 19.63 1.65
N PRO A 194 -9.56 20.67 2.27
CA PRO A 194 -10.71 21.35 1.69
C PRO A 194 -10.44 22.09 0.37
N ARG A 195 -9.17 22.31 0.04
CA ARG A 195 -8.73 23.04 -1.16
C ARG A 195 -8.45 22.13 -2.35
N ILE A 196 -8.51 20.80 -2.14
CA ILE A 196 -8.31 19.79 -3.19
C ILE A 196 -9.65 19.49 -3.82
N ASP A 197 -9.75 19.64 -5.13
CA ASP A 197 -10.93 19.25 -5.90
C ASP A 197 -10.95 17.73 -6.13
N PHE A 198 -11.38 17.00 -5.11
CA PHE A 198 -11.47 15.53 -5.18
C PHE A 198 -12.48 15.03 -6.22
N ALA A 199 -13.48 15.83 -6.58
CA ALA A 199 -14.48 15.42 -7.58
C ALA A 199 -13.86 15.27 -8.98
N SER A 200 -12.80 16.02 -9.27
CA SER A 200 -12.09 15.95 -10.56
C SER A 200 -11.38 14.61 -10.80
N PHE A 201 -11.04 13.84 -9.75
CA PHE A 201 -10.31 12.58 -9.88
C PHE A 201 -11.18 11.37 -10.24
N GLY A 202 -12.46 11.56 -10.50
CA GLY A 202 -13.40 10.50 -10.82
C GLY A 202 -13.72 9.57 -9.64
N GLU A 203 -14.36 8.45 -9.93
CA GLU A 203 -14.70 7.44 -8.92
C GLU A 203 -13.45 6.70 -8.40
N GLY A 204 -13.44 6.41 -7.10
CA GLY A 204 -12.39 5.59 -6.47
C GLY A 204 -12.33 4.16 -6.99
N ASP A 205 -11.20 3.50 -6.75
CA ASP A 205 -11.03 2.07 -7.00
C ASP A 205 -11.58 1.22 -5.82
N ALA A 206 -11.42 -0.11 -5.91
CA ALA A 206 -11.89 -1.04 -4.88
C ALA A 206 -11.26 -0.82 -3.48
N THR A 207 -10.22 0.02 -3.36
CA THR A 207 -9.54 0.33 -2.09
C THR A 207 -9.92 1.70 -1.53
N GLY A 208 -10.74 2.48 -2.23
CA GLY A 208 -11.24 3.78 -1.80
C GLY A 208 -10.95 4.92 -2.77
N THR A 209 -11.49 6.08 -2.42
CA THR A 209 -11.29 7.32 -3.16
C THR A 209 -9.89 7.91 -2.94
N MET A 210 -9.48 8.88 -3.77
CA MET A 210 -8.24 9.64 -3.56
C MET A 210 -8.25 10.35 -2.20
N ARG A 211 -9.40 10.85 -1.78
CA ARG A 211 -9.58 11.49 -0.48
C ARG A 211 -9.30 10.54 0.68
N GLU A 212 -9.90 9.34 0.67
CA GLU A 212 -9.66 8.32 1.70
C GLU A 212 -8.18 7.93 1.80
N LYS A 213 -7.51 7.78 0.66
CA LYS A 213 -6.06 7.49 0.62
C LYS A 213 -5.24 8.61 1.25
N LEU A 214 -5.56 9.86 0.95
CA LEU A 214 -4.86 10.99 1.53
C LEU A 214 -5.14 11.14 3.04
N GLU A 215 -6.37 10.89 3.48
CA GLU A 215 -6.71 10.89 4.91
C GLU A 215 -5.91 9.82 5.68
N LYS A 216 -5.70 8.64 5.09
CA LYS A 216 -4.83 7.61 5.68
C LYS A 216 -3.36 8.04 5.70
N MET A 217 -2.87 8.70 4.66
CA MET A 217 -1.50 9.23 4.66
C MET A 217 -1.29 10.33 5.70
N LEU A 218 -2.29 11.16 5.95
CA LEU A 218 -2.27 12.14 7.05
C LEU A 218 -2.23 11.44 8.42
N GLU A 219 -2.93 10.32 8.58
CA GLU A 219 -2.83 9.53 9.80
C GLU A 219 -1.44 8.90 9.97
N VAL A 220 -0.86 8.34 8.90
CA VAL A 220 0.54 7.86 8.89
C VAL A 220 1.50 8.97 9.35
N ALA A 221 1.33 10.19 8.84
CA ALA A 221 2.20 11.32 9.14
C ALA A 221 2.16 11.76 10.61
N ARG A 222 1.11 11.41 11.37
CA ARG A 222 1.06 11.62 12.83
C ARG A 222 1.98 10.70 13.62
N HIS A 223 2.42 9.62 13.00
CA HIS A 223 3.20 8.58 13.65
C HIS A 223 4.62 8.44 13.10
N ALA A 224 4.86 8.86 11.87
CA ALA A 224 6.17 8.85 11.23
C ALA A 224 6.88 10.21 11.37
N LYS A 225 8.22 10.23 11.46
CA LYS A 225 8.97 11.48 11.48
C LYS A 225 8.91 12.23 10.14
N ARG A 226 8.89 11.48 9.03
CA ARG A 226 8.75 12.00 7.67
C ARG A 226 7.80 11.10 6.88
N THR A 227 6.86 11.69 6.16
CA THR A 227 5.91 10.96 5.30
C THR A 227 5.92 11.55 3.91
N LEU A 228 6.10 10.70 2.89
CA LEU A 228 6.19 11.08 1.49
C LEU A 228 5.20 10.28 0.62
N ILE A 229 4.62 10.95 -0.37
CA ILE A 229 3.96 10.33 -1.51
C ILE A 229 4.77 10.70 -2.75
N ILE A 230 5.29 9.70 -3.45
CA ILE A 230 6.17 9.89 -4.61
C ILE A 230 5.73 9.04 -5.79
N GLY A 231 6.11 9.45 -7.00
CA GLY A 231 5.94 8.62 -8.18
C GLY A 231 6.96 7.49 -8.27
N GLY A 232 6.62 6.42 -9.00
CA GLY A 232 7.48 5.26 -9.23
C GLY A 232 8.52 5.43 -10.34
N ALA A 233 8.95 6.66 -10.65
CA ALA A 233 10.01 6.89 -11.64
C ALA A 233 11.37 6.34 -11.15
N PRO A 234 12.28 5.91 -12.09
CA PRO A 234 13.58 5.36 -11.74
C PRO A 234 14.41 6.27 -10.83
N GLY A 235 15.03 5.68 -9.80
CA GLY A 235 15.90 6.36 -8.83
C GLY A 235 15.19 7.14 -7.74
N ARG A 236 13.90 7.44 -7.91
CA ARG A 236 13.16 8.32 -6.99
C ARG A 236 12.99 7.70 -5.60
N LEU A 237 12.72 6.39 -5.52
CA LEU A 237 12.63 5.70 -4.24
C LEU A 237 13.99 5.63 -3.56
N ALA A 238 15.06 5.31 -4.29
CA ALA A 238 16.42 5.28 -3.75
C ALA A 238 16.83 6.64 -3.14
N ASP A 239 16.57 7.74 -3.86
CA ASP A 239 16.86 9.10 -3.38
C ASP A 239 16.04 9.46 -2.14
N ALA A 240 14.75 9.10 -2.10
CA ALA A 240 13.90 9.32 -0.94
C ALA A 240 14.39 8.55 0.30
N LEU A 241 14.81 7.27 0.12
CA LEU A 241 15.35 6.43 1.18
C LEU A 241 16.72 6.94 1.68
N ALA A 242 17.53 7.49 0.78
CA ALA A 242 18.80 8.16 1.12
C ALA A 242 18.61 9.53 1.80
N GLY A 243 17.36 9.97 2.03
CA GLY A 243 17.06 11.24 2.69
C GLY A 243 17.15 12.48 1.79
N LYS A 244 17.35 12.31 0.49
CA LYS A 244 17.40 13.41 -0.48
C LYS A 244 16.00 13.99 -0.73
N ASP A 245 15.96 15.21 -1.25
CA ASP A 245 14.72 15.79 -1.77
C ASP A 245 14.37 15.17 -3.12
N VAL A 246 13.10 14.80 -3.25
CA VAL A 246 12.57 14.16 -4.46
C VAL A 246 11.26 14.82 -4.88
N PRO A 247 10.96 14.85 -6.18
CA PRO A 247 9.63 15.25 -6.63
C PRO A 247 8.55 14.39 -5.98
N GLY A 248 7.57 15.06 -5.34
CA GLY A 248 6.52 14.36 -4.60
C GLY A 248 5.77 15.29 -3.66
N THR A 249 5.01 14.70 -2.78
CA THR A 249 4.26 15.41 -1.74
C THR A 249 4.75 14.97 -0.36
N ARG A 250 5.18 15.94 0.44
CA ARG A 250 5.41 15.73 1.87
C ARG A 250 4.08 15.85 2.61
N VAL A 251 3.73 14.84 3.40
CA VAL A 251 2.51 14.85 4.21
C VAL A 251 2.86 15.18 5.65
N LEU A 252 2.15 16.15 6.24
CA LEU A 252 2.36 16.63 7.60
C LEU A 252 1.25 16.12 8.51
N GLY A 253 1.61 15.62 9.69
CA GLY A 253 0.68 14.97 10.62
C GLY A 253 -0.17 15.91 11.47
N GLY A 254 0.05 17.22 11.39
CA GLY A 254 -0.71 18.24 12.14
C GLY A 254 -0.53 18.13 13.66
#